data_f26e095c1cd5ce8ddb12ea3182df0fbd
#
_entry.id   f26e095c1cd5ce8ddb12ea3182df0fbd
#
_cell.length_a   1.000
_cell.length_b   1.000
_cell.length_c   1.000
_cell.angle_alpha   90.00
_cell.angle_beta   90.00
_cell.angle_gamma   90.00
#
_symmetry.space_group_name_H-M   'P 1'
#
loop_
_entity.id
_entity.type
_entity.pdbx_description
1 polymer ?
#
loop_
_entity_poly.entity_id
_entity_poly.type
_entity_poly.pdbx_seq_one_letter_code
_entity_poly.pdbx_strand_id
1 'polypeptide(L)'
;MNVAYNMDCMEYMRTLDDKAFDLAVVDPPYGIGEDGGKDRSRYVAQKNGARIYVKDGGYEKTGFDRFPADERYFAELFRVSKNQIIWGANYFVLPRGGAIVWDKCNDGADQSGAEIAFNSLNLRTDIFRFMWRGMMQGKSIAEGTVQQGNKALNEKRIHPTQKPVALYTWILQKYAKPGDKILDTHLGSGSSRIAAYDLGFDFVGCEIDPHYFQAQEKRFAEHTAQISLFTGGLNNEI
;
A
#
# COMPACT_ATOMS: atom_id res chain seq x y z
N MET A 1 2.88 -11.09 -15.75
CA MET A 1 2.93 -12.04 -14.58
C MET A 1 2.56 -11.29 -13.31
N ASN A 2 1.80 -11.90 -12.36
CA ASN A 2 1.45 -11.25 -11.08
C ASN A 2 1.55 -12.30 -9.97
N VAL A 3 2.64 -12.26 -9.19
CA VAL A 3 3.01 -13.31 -8.23
C VAL A 3 3.31 -12.71 -6.87
N ALA A 4 2.93 -13.42 -5.80
CA ALA A 4 3.34 -13.11 -4.44
C ALA A 4 4.01 -14.33 -3.80
N TYR A 5 5.02 -14.10 -2.95
CA TYR A 5 5.76 -15.12 -2.24
C TYR A 5 5.63 -14.91 -0.72
N ASN A 6 5.33 -16.00 0.01
CA ASN A 6 5.42 -15.98 1.46
C ASN A 6 6.87 -16.28 1.87
N MET A 7 7.70 -15.25 1.90
CA MET A 7 9.12 -15.37 2.21
C MET A 7 9.74 -14.04 2.64
N ASP A 8 10.91 -14.11 3.23
CA ASP A 8 11.73 -12.93 3.51
C ASP A 8 12.17 -12.27 2.20
N CYS A 9 11.93 -10.98 2.07
CA CYS A 9 12.31 -10.22 0.88
C CYS A 9 13.83 -10.19 0.65
N MET A 10 14.66 -10.25 1.71
CA MET A 10 16.11 -10.32 1.57
C MET A 10 16.57 -11.64 0.96
N GLU A 11 15.89 -12.75 1.31
CA GLU A 11 16.17 -14.05 0.68
C GLU A 11 15.79 -14.00 -0.80
N TYR A 12 14.64 -13.43 -1.14
CA TYR A 12 14.21 -13.26 -2.52
C TYR A 12 15.18 -12.37 -3.31
N MET A 13 15.50 -11.18 -2.81
CA MET A 13 16.36 -10.23 -3.52
C MET A 13 17.75 -10.78 -3.80
N ARG A 14 18.32 -11.62 -2.91
CA ARG A 14 19.62 -12.30 -3.15
C ARG A 14 19.62 -13.23 -4.37
N THR A 15 18.47 -13.73 -4.80
CA THR A 15 18.36 -14.61 -5.98
C THR A 15 18.30 -13.86 -7.30
N LEU A 16 18.20 -12.53 -7.26
CA LEU A 16 17.95 -11.67 -8.42
C LEU A 16 19.25 -11.08 -8.96
N ASP A 17 19.28 -10.90 -10.27
CA ASP A 17 20.27 -10.10 -10.96
C ASP A 17 20.11 -8.62 -10.62
N ASP A 18 21.18 -7.84 -10.84
CA ASP A 18 21.13 -6.39 -10.73
C ASP A 18 20.10 -5.81 -11.71
N LYS A 19 19.31 -4.85 -11.20
CA LYS A 19 18.28 -4.16 -12.01
C LYS A 19 17.23 -5.08 -12.65
N ALA A 20 16.94 -6.22 -12.01
CA ALA A 20 15.91 -7.17 -12.46
C ALA A 20 14.49 -6.56 -12.54
N PHE A 21 14.25 -5.47 -11.78
CA PHE A 21 12.98 -4.74 -11.76
C PHE A 21 13.14 -3.30 -12.25
N ASP A 22 12.12 -2.79 -12.94
CA ASP A 22 12.11 -1.41 -13.46
C ASP A 22 11.76 -0.41 -12.37
N LEU A 23 10.80 -0.77 -11.50
CA LEU A 23 10.33 0.05 -10.40
C LEU A 23 10.04 -0.80 -9.16
N ALA A 24 10.63 -0.44 -8.03
CA ALA A 24 10.22 -0.91 -6.72
C ALA A 24 9.30 0.12 -6.06
N VAL A 25 8.11 -0.31 -5.58
CA VAL A 25 7.18 0.52 -4.79
C VAL A 25 6.98 -0.17 -3.47
N VAL A 26 7.63 0.31 -2.43
CA VAL A 26 7.79 -0.42 -1.17
C VAL A 26 7.38 0.40 0.05
N ASP A 27 6.88 -0.30 1.07
CA ASP A 27 6.48 0.25 2.38
C ASP A 27 7.15 -0.54 3.50
N PRO A 28 8.50 -0.41 3.68
CA PRO A 28 9.22 -1.18 4.67
C PRO A 28 8.87 -0.75 6.11
N PRO A 29 9.12 -1.60 7.13
CA PRO A 29 8.88 -1.25 8.53
C PRO A 29 9.63 0.02 8.95
N TYR A 30 8.94 0.89 9.70
CA TYR A 30 9.50 2.17 10.18
C TYR A 30 10.13 2.08 11.56
N GLY A 31 9.84 1.01 12.32
CA GLY A 31 10.30 0.84 13.70
C GLY A 31 9.53 1.67 14.72
N ILE A 32 8.29 2.06 14.42
CA ILE A 32 7.44 2.90 15.30
C ILE A 32 6.39 2.10 16.07
N GLY A 33 6.38 0.79 15.92
CA GLY A 33 5.50 -0.15 16.63
C GLY A 33 4.04 -0.08 16.15
N GLU A 34 3.79 0.17 14.88
CA GLU A 34 2.47 0.16 14.26
C GLU A 34 2.10 -1.23 13.71
N ASP A 35 2.36 -2.26 14.50
CA ASP A 35 2.24 -3.69 14.19
C ASP A 35 0.88 -4.33 14.52
N GLY A 36 -0.16 -3.50 14.75
CA GLY A 36 -1.49 -3.97 15.12
C GLY A 36 -1.69 -4.24 16.62
N GLY A 37 -0.64 -4.20 17.43
CA GLY A 37 -0.71 -4.48 18.86
C GLY A 37 -1.26 -3.37 19.75
N LYS A 38 -1.55 -2.19 19.19
CA LYS A 38 -2.12 -1.05 19.95
C LYS A 38 -3.64 -1.14 19.94
N ASP A 39 -4.26 -1.25 21.13
CA ASP A 39 -5.72 -1.10 21.26
C ASP A 39 -6.10 0.38 21.00
N ARG A 40 -6.80 0.63 19.90
CA ARG A 40 -7.29 1.93 19.48
C ARG A 40 -8.78 2.11 19.71
N SER A 41 -9.38 1.25 20.52
CA SER A 41 -10.77 1.38 20.93
C SER A 41 -11.00 2.70 21.66
N ARG A 42 -12.04 3.43 21.28
CA ARG A 42 -12.33 4.75 21.87
C ARG A 42 -13.80 5.13 21.73
N TYR A 43 -14.23 6.04 22.59
CA TYR A 43 -15.51 6.72 22.45
C TYR A 43 -15.36 7.96 21.57
N VAL A 44 -16.18 8.06 20.52
CA VAL A 44 -16.22 9.21 19.62
C VAL A 44 -17.52 9.98 19.86
N ALA A 45 -17.41 11.29 20.14
CA ALA A 45 -18.56 12.16 20.28
C ALA A 45 -19.24 12.39 18.94
N GLN A 46 -20.56 12.31 18.92
CA GLN A 46 -21.40 12.62 17.76
C GLN A 46 -21.83 14.10 17.82
N LYS A 47 -22.23 14.68 16.68
CA LYS A 47 -22.75 16.06 16.60
C LYS A 47 -23.98 16.29 17.48
N ASN A 48 -24.75 15.25 17.79
CA ASN A 48 -25.93 15.27 18.67
C ASN A 48 -25.61 15.07 20.15
N GLY A 49 -24.31 15.07 20.55
CA GLY A 49 -23.86 14.85 21.93
C GLY A 49 -23.76 13.39 22.37
N ALA A 50 -24.24 12.43 21.59
CA ALA A 50 -24.09 11.01 21.89
C ALA A 50 -22.63 10.57 21.72
N ARG A 51 -22.21 9.53 22.47
CA ARG A 51 -20.91 8.90 22.32
C ARG A 51 -21.08 7.51 21.71
N ILE A 52 -20.36 7.23 20.63
CA ILE A 52 -20.30 5.89 20.02
C ILE A 52 -18.96 5.27 20.38
N TYR A 53 -19.00 4.01 20.85
CA TYR A 53 -17.80 3.21 21.05
C TYR A 53 -17.33 2.67 19.68
N VAL A 54 -16.11 3.03 19.30
CA VAL A 54 -15.43 2.51 18.12
C VAL A 54 -14.46 1.45 18.60
N LYS A 55 -14.75 0.20 18.27
CA LYS A 55 -13.88 -0.93 18.59
C LYS A 55 -12.63 -0.86 17.71
N ASP A 56 -11.50 -1.27 18.26
CA ASP A 56 -10.25 -1.47 17.52
C ASP A 56 -10.45 -2.47 16.35
N GLY A 57 -9.59 -2.35 15.33
CA GLY A 57 -9.63 -3.20 14.13
C GLY A 57 -9.37 -4.69 14.41
N GLY A 58 -8.84 -5.02 15.60
CA GLY A 58 -8.59 -6.39 16.03
C GLY A 58 -7.50 -7.10 15.22
N TYR A 59 -6.50 -6.34 14.76
CA TYR A 59 -5.35 -6.90 14.05
C TYR A 59 -4.48 -7.73 14.98
N GLU A 60 -3.92 -8.82 14.46
CA GLU A 60 -2.96 -9.64 15.18
C GLU A 60 -1.65 -8.86 15.36
N LYS A 61 -1.07 -8.93 16.57
CA LYS A 61 0.24 -8.35 16.85
C LYS A 61 1.32 -9.28 16.33
N THR A 62 1.95 -8.92 15.24
CA THR A 62 2.98 -9.75 14.59
C THR A 62 4.40 -9.25 14.87
N GLY A 63 4.56 -8.02 15.36
CA GLY A 63 5.87 -7.42 15.67
C GLY A 63 6.67 -7.02 14.42
N PHE A 64 6.07 -6.98 13.25
CA PHE A 64 6.76 -6.64 12.00
C PHE A 64 7.38 -5.23 12.02
N ASP A 65 6.78 -4.29 12.74
CA ASP A 65 7.26 -2.90 12.83
C ASP A 65 8.05 -2.61 14.12
N ARG A 66 8.72 -3.65 14.68
CA ARG A 66 9.54 -3.50 15.89
C ARG A 66 10.86 -2.79 15.62
N PHE A 67 11.45 -3.01 14.45
CA PHE A 67 12.71 -2.39 14.03
C PHE A 67 12.55 -1.82 12.63
N PRO A 68 13.20 -0.67 12.34
CA PRO A 68 13.20 -0.12 10.99
C PRO A 68 14.01 -1.00 10.03
N ALA A 69 13.70 -0.88 8.73
CA ALA A 69 14.55 -1.45 7.69
C ALA A 69 15.97 -0.89 7.77
N ASP A 70 16.97 -1.73 7.61
CA ASP A 70 18.39 -1.39 7.76
C ASP A 70 19.06 -1.03 6.43
N GLU A 71 20.31 -0.57 6.49
CA GLU A 71 21.09 -0.16 5.31
C GLU A 71 21.32 -1.32 4.32
N ARG A 72 21.37 -2.57 4.80
CA ARG A 72 21.54 -3.76 3.94
C ARG A 72 20.29 -3.99 3.08
N TYR A 73 19.12 -3.77 3.65
CA TYR A 73 17.87 -3.82 2.89
C TYR A 73 17.86 -2.79 1.76
N PHE A 74 18.21 -1.53 2.06
CA PHE A 74 18.23 -0.49 1.03
C PHE A 74 19.30 -0.76 -0.04
N ALA A 75 20.48 -1.27 0.34
CA ALA A 75 21.52 -1.65 -0.61
C ALA A 75 21.01 -2.70 -1.62
N GLU A 76 20.34 -3.75 -1.13
CA GLU A 76 19.75 -4.79 -1.99
C GLU A 76 18.59 -4.24 -2.83
N LEU A 77 17.70 -3.42 -2.25
CA LEU A 77 16.61 -2.79 -2.98
C LEU A 77 17.11 -1.94 -4.15
N PHE A 78 18.15 -1.13 -3.91
CA PHE A 78 18.80 -0.33 -4.96
C PHE A 78 19.55 -1.20 -5.96
N ARG A 79 20.09 -2.35 -5.57
CA ARG A 79 20.76 -3.28 -6.47
C ARG A 79 19.78 -3.90 -7.45
N VAL A 80 18.66 -4.46 -6.96
CA VAL A 80 17.71 -5.23 -7.78
C VAL A 80 16.73 -4.40 -8.59
N SER A 81 16.57 -3.10 -8.29
CA SER A 81 15.62 -2.23 -8.99
C SER A 81 16.29 -1.01 -9.63
N LYS A 82 15.78 -0.60 -10.80
CA LYS A 82 16.27 0.59 -11.52
C LYS A 82 15.84 1.87 -10.82
N ASN A 83 14.57 1.92 -10.40
CA ASN A 83 13.93 3.06 -9.74
C ASN A 83 13.20 2.61 -8.48
N GLN A 84 13.03 3.52 -7.51
CA GLN A 84 12.42 3.23 -6.22
C GLN A 84 11.44 4.33 -5.80
N ILE A 85 10.29 3.91 -5.28
CA ILE A 85 9.39 4.73 -4.46
C ILE A 85 9.33 4.05 -3.10
N ILE A 86 9.80 4.73 -2.05
CA ILE A 86 9.96 4.16 -0.70
C ILE A 86 9.15 4.99 0.27
N TRP A 87 8.07 4.41 0.81
CA TRP A 87 7.25 5.04 1.84
C TRP A 87 8.00 5.16 3.17
N GLY A 88 7.61 6.13 3.98
CA GLY A 88 8.28 6.39 5.25
C GLY A 88 9.64 7.09 5.08
N ALA A 89 9.83 7.88 4.03
CA ALA A 89 11.08 8.56 3.73
C ALA A 89 11.64 9.40 4.87
N ASN A 90 10.79 9.86 5.78
CA ASN A 90 11.17 10.62 6.98
C ASN A 90 11.76 9.77 8.11
N TYR A 91 11.74 8.43 8.00
CA TYR A 91 12.31 7.50 8.98
C TYR A 91 13.67 6.93 8.56
N PHE A 92 14.10 7.17 7.31
CA PHE A 92 15.28 6.54 6.73
C PHE A 92 16.29 7.56 6.22
N VAL A 93 17.55 7.17 6.18
CA VAL A 93 18.60 7.90 5.47
C VAL A 93 18.61 7.41 4.02
N LEU A 94 18.09 8.22 3.11
CA LEU A 94 17.97 7.90 1.70
C LEU A 94 18.81 8.86 0.85
N PRO A 95 19.21 8.47 -0.37
CA PRO A 95 19.96 9.35 -1.27
C PRO A 95 19.12 10.57 -1.69
N ARG A 96 19.76 11.53 -2.38
CA ARG A 96 19.02 12.67 -2.94
C ARG A 96 18.00 12.20 -3.99
N GLY A 97 16.76 12.64 -3.85
CA GLY A 97 15.66 12.31 -4.75
C GLY A 97 14.51 13.30 -4.61
N GLY A 98 13.42 13.03 -5.30
CA GLY A 98 12.14 13.71 -5.13
C GLY A 98 11.33 13.12 -3.98
N ALA A 99 10.13 13.63 -3.80
CA ALA A 99 9.20 13.16 -2.79
C ALA A 99 7.78 12.99 -3.35
N ILE A 100 7.03 12.08 -2.76
CA ILE A 100 5.59 11.98 -2.91
C ILE A 100 4.98 12.20 -1.53
N VAL A 101 4.05 13.13 -1.44
CA VAL A 101 3.26 13.39 -0.23
C VAL A 101 1.87 12.84 -0.45
N TRP A 102 1.47 11.85 0.35
CA TRP A 102 0.09 11.43 0.42
C TRP A 102 -0.63 12.20 1.53
N ASP A 103 -1.43 13.19 1.13
CA ASP A 103 -2.34 13.94 2.00
C ASP A 103 -3.61 13.11 2.23
N LYS A 104 -3.82 12.69 3.49
CA LYS A 104 -4.94 11.81 3.90
C LYS A 104 -6.25 12.57 4.11
N CYS A 105 -6.26 13.88 3.95
CA CYS A 105 -7.43 14.76 4.16
C CYS A 105 -8.08 14.52 5.54
N ASN A 106 -7.25 14.40 6.58
CA ASN A 106 -7.70 14.03 7.93
C ASN A 106 -7.38 15.10 8.99
N ASP A 107 -7.42 16.38 8.63
CA ASP A 107 -7.14 17.50 9.51
C ASP A 107 -7.89 17.40 10.85
N GLY A 108 -7.18 17.64 11.95
CA GLY A 108 -7.71 17.55 13.31
C GLY A 108 -7.92 16.11 13.83
N ALA A 109 -7.36 15.10 13.19
CA ALA A 109 -7.33 13.72 13.70
C ALA A 109 -6.05 13.44 14.50
N ASP A 110 -6.09 12.40 15.36
CA ASP A 110 -4.93 11.93 16.12
C ASP A 110 -3.89 11.20 15.26
N GLN A 111 -4.21 10.93 13.99
CA GLN A 111 -3.34 10.25 13.03
C GLN A 111 -2.58 11.28 12.20
N SER A 112 -1.40 10.88 11.70
CA SER A 112 -0.62 11.69 10.77
C SER A 112 -1.47 12.17 9.60
N GLY A 113 -1.45 13.47 9.32
CA GLY A 113 -2.19 14.11 8.21
C GLY A 113 -1.69 13.70 6.84
N ALA A 114 -0.41 13.34 6.74
CA ALA A 114 0.21 12.93 5.50
C ALA A 114 1.27 11.84 5.74
N GLU A 115 1.61 11.11 4.69
CA GLU A 115 2.80 10.25 4.60
C GLU A 115 3.69 10.70 3.46
N ILE A 116 4.99 10.44 3.58
CA ILE A 116 6.00 10.87 2.62
C ILE A 116 6.72 9.66 2.06
N ALA A 117 6.81 9.58 0.74
CA ALA A 117 7.67 8.63 0.06
C ALA A 117 8.84 9.33 -0.62
N PHE A 118 9.99 8.67 -0.61
CA PHE A 118 11.13 8.97 -1.48
C PHE A 118 10.80 8.56 -2.91
N ASN A 119 11.28 9.34 -3.87
CA ASN A 119 11.13 9.05 -5.30
C ASN A 119 12.48 9.24 -6.01
N SER A 120 13.04 8.14 -6.53
CA SER A 120 14.33 8.17 -7.24
C SER A 120 14.24 8.67 -8.68
N LEU A 121 13.03 8.68 -9.28
CA LEU A 121 12.85 8.97 -10.71
C LEU A 121 13.07 10.44 -11.07
N ASN A 122 12.92 11.35 -10.13
CA ASN A 122 13.08 12.79 -10.35
C ASN A 122 13.33 13.54 -9.03
N LEU A 123 13.53 14.86 -9.08
CA LEU A 123 13.76 15.72 -7.91
C LEU A 123 12.52 16.57 -7.52
N ARG A 124 11.34 16.25 -8.06
CA ARG A 124 10.11 16.99 -7.80
C ARG A 124 9.43 16.46 -6.53
N THR A 125 8.57 17.29 -5.95
CA THR A 125 7.62 16.88 -4.93
C THR A 125 6.24 16.85 -5.55
N ASP A 126 5.62 15.67 -5.54
CA ASP A 126 4.27 15.46 -6.03
C ASP A 126 3.32 15.19 -4.85
N ILE A 127 2.06 15.62 -4.97
CA ILE A 127 1.06 15.47 -3.91
C ILE A 127 -0.10 14.62 -4.45
N PHE A 128 -0.43 13.57 -3.72
CA PHE A 128 -1.64 12.77 -3.90
C PHE A 128 -2.60 13.04 -2.73
N ARG A 129 -3.84 13.46 -3.02
CA ARG A 129 -4.86 13.71 -2.00
C ARG A 129 -5.91 12.63 -2.06
N PHE A 130 -6.01 11.85 -0.98
CA PHE A 130 -7.00 10.78 -0.91
C PHE A 130 -7.37 10.51 0.54
N MET A 131 -8.64 10.73 0.87
CA MET A 131 -9.17 10.53 2.22
C MET A 131 -9.04 9.06 2.65
N TRP A 132 -8.41 8.83 3.81
CA TRP A 132 -8.17 7.49 4.32
C TRP A 132 -8.18 7.46 5.84
N ARG A 133 -9.36 7.58 6.42
CA ARG A 133 -9.55 7.67 7.87
C ARG A 133 -10.66 6.72 8.33
N GLY A 134 -10.31 5.57 8.86
CA GLY A 134 -11.29 4.59 9.34
C GLY A 134 -12.31 4.23 8.24
N MET A 135 -13.58 4.55 8.49
CA MET A 135 -14.68 4.35 7.54
C MET A 135 -14.80 5.46 6.48
N MET A 136 -14.03 6.53 6.63
CA MET A 136 -14.04 7.64 5.68
C MET A 136 -12.94 7.39 4.66
N GLN A 137 -13.33 7.08 3.42
CA GLN A 137 -12.43 6.83 2.30
C GLN A 137 -12.78 7.77 1.14
N GLY A 138 -11.80 8.13 0.33
CA GLY A 138 -11.99 8.93 -0.87
C GLY A 138 -12.84 8.17 -1.90
N LYS A 139 -13.62 8.89 -2.68
CA LYS A 139 -14.58 8.31 -3.63
C LYS A 139 -13.89 7.69 -4.85
N SER A 140 -12.88 8.37 -5.38
CA SER A 140 -12.08 7.91 -6.52
C SER A 140 -10.74 8.65 -6.55
N ILE A 141 -9.83 8.28 -7.44
CA ILE A 141 -8.56 9.01 -7.63
C ILE A 141 -8.79 10.48 -7.98
N ALA A 142 -9.77 10.76 -8.83
CA ALA A 142 -10.12 12.13 -9.24
C ALA A 142 -10.86 12.93 -8.15
N GLU A 143 -11.63 12.26 -7.30
CA GLU A 143 -12.43 12.82 -6.22
C GLU A 143 -11.91 12.34 -4.84
N GLY A 144 -10.61 12.28 -4.66
CA GLY A 144 -9.97 11.72 -3.45
C GLY A 144 -10.27 12.49 -2.16
N THR A 145 -10.58 13.78 -2.25
CA THR A 145 -11.00 14.64 -1.13
C THR A 145 -12.49 14.56 -0.82
N VAL A 146 -13.28 13.93 -1.70
CA VAL A 146 -14.72 13.69 -1.52
C VAL A 146 -14.90 12.33 -0.87
N GLN A 147 -15.64 12.29 0.24
CA GLN A 147 -15.92 11.04 0.93
C GLN A 147 -16.79 10.10 0.08
N GLN A 148 -16.45 8.81 0.05
CA GLN A 148 -17.29 7.77 -0.50
C GLN A 148 -18.63 7.69 0.26
N GLY A 149 -19.73 8.01 -0.41
CA GLY A 149 -21.06 8.04 0.19
C GLY A 149 -21.64 6.64 0.47
N ASN A 150 -21.27 5.66 -0.36
CA ASN A 150 -21.71 4.28 -0.19
C ASN A 150 -20.62 3.45 0.50
N LYS A 151 -20.83 3.13 1.78
CA LYS A 151 -19.87 2.35 2.59
C LYS A 151 -19.59 0.95 2.07
N ALA A 152 -20.50 0.37 1.28
CA ALA A 152 -20.30 -0.95 0.66
C ALA A 152 -19.19 -0.93 -0.40
N LEU A 153 -18.84 0.26 -0.93
CA LEU A 153 -17.76 0.46 -1.89
C LEU A 153 -16.42 0.78 -1.22
N ASN A 154 -16.38 0.90 0.11
CA ASN A 154 -15.13 1.10 0.82
C ASN A 154 -14.24 -0.14 0.73
N GLU A 155 -12.94 0.08 0.54
CA GLU A 155 -11.97 -1.00 0.67
C GLU A 155 -12.01 -1.59 2.08
N LYS A 156 -12.12 -2.92 2.17
CA LYS A 156 -11.98 -3.64 3.44
C LYS A 156 -10.52 -3.62 3.87
N ARG A 157 -10.27 -3.19 5.11
CA ARG A 157 -8.94 -3.21 5.68
C ARG A 157 -8.64 -4.58 6.26
N ILE A 158 -7.53 -5.17 5.86
CA ILE A 158 -7.02 -6.46 6.33
C ILE A 158 -5.66 -6.35 7.02
N HIS A 159 -5.03 -5.15 6.96
CA HIS A 159 -3.72 -4.88 7.55
C HIS A 159 -3.75 -3.54 8.33
N PRO A 160 -3.06 -3.42 9.48
CA PRO A 160 -3.14 -2.22 10.34
C PRO A 160 -2.62 -0.95 9.65
N THR A 161 -1.60 -1.07 8.83
CA THR A 161 -0.97 0.03 8.10
C THR A 161 -1.37 0.06 6.61
N GLN A 162 -2.46 -0.62 6.22
CA GLN A 162 -2.91 -0.71 4.84
C GLN A 162 -3.03 0.66 4.17
N LYS A 163 -2.34 0.82 3.04
CA LYS A 163 -2.52 1.92 2.10
C LYS A 163 -3.60 1.57 1.06
N PRO A 164 -4.34 2.56 0.52
CA PRO A 164 -5.42 2.29 -0.46
C PRO A 164 -4.88 1.85 -1.82
N VAL A 165 -5.63 1.02 -2.54
CA VAL A 165 -5.35 0.64 -3.93
C VAL A 165 -5.22 1.89 -4.81
N ALA A 166 -6.09 2.89 -4.61
CA ALA A 166 -6.07 4.16 -5.33
C ALA A 166 -4.71 4.88 -5.29
N LEU A 167 -3.97 4.80 -4.18
CA LEU A 167 -2.64 5.38 -4.05
C LEU A 167 -1.64 4.67 -4.98
N TYR A 168 -1.62 3.35 -4.96
CA TYR A 168 -0.72 2.56 -5.82
C TYR A 168 -1.10 2.68 -7.29
N THR A 169 -2.39 2.72 -7.61
CA THR A 169 -2.87 2.98 -8.98
C THR A 169 -2.36 4.33 -9.49
N TRP A 170 -2.50 5.40 -8.68
CA TRP A 170 -1.99 6.72 -9.05
C TRP A 170 -0.45 6.73 -9.22
N ILE A 171 0.28 6.03 -8.35
CA ILE A 171 1.74 5.90 -8.45
C ILE A 171 2.12 5.22 -9.76
N LEU A 172 1.54 4.06 -10.05
CA LEU A 172 1.89 3.29 -11.24
C LEU A 172 1.50 4.01 -12.53
N GLN A 173 0.33 4.65 -12.58
CA GLN A 173 -0.08 5.47 -13.72
C GLN A 173 0.86 6.65 -13.99
N LYS A 174 1.47 7.21 -12.95
CA LYS A 174 2.32 8.40 -13.07
C LYS A 174 3.78 8.07 -13.34
N TYR A 175 4.29 7.00 -12.77
CA TYR A 175 5.73 6.74 -12.71
C TYR A 175 6.18 5.47 -13.43
N ALA A 176 5.31 4.49 -13.63
CA ALA A 176 5.61 3.28 -14.37
C ALA A 176 5.28 3.45 -15.87
N LYS A 177 5.94 2.68 -16.70
CA LYS A 177 5.74 2.63 -18.16
C LYS A 177 5.16 1.27 -18.55
N PRO A 178 4.37 1.17 -19.63
CA PRO A 178 3.93 -0.12 -20.13
C PRO A 178 5.10 -1.10 -20.31
N GLY A 179 4.97 -2.29 -19.74
CA GLY A 179 5.99 -3.33 -19.76
C GLY A 179 6.99 -3.31 -18.61
N ASP A 180 6.93 -2.29 -17.73
CA ASP A 180 7.75 -2.28 -16.51
C ASP A 180 7.41 -3.45 -15.59
N LYS A 181 8.43 -4.01 -14.94
CA LYS A 181 8.32 -5.00 -13.86
C LYS A 181 8.34 -4.30 -12.52
N ILE A 182 7.31 -4.55 -11.72
CA ILE A 182 7.09 -3.91 -10.43
C ILE A 182 7.45 -4.85 -9.28
N LEU A 183 8.20 -4.35 -8.30
CA LEU A 183 8.55 -5.07 -7.07
C LEU A 183 7.91 -4.40 -5.86
N ASP A 184 7.30 -5.21 -4.98
CA ASP A 184 6.94 -4.80 -3.62
C ASP A 184 7.50 -5.80 -2.60
N THR A 185 8.43 -5.36 -1.78
CA THR A 185 9.14 -6.21 -0.82
C THR A 185 8.40 -6.40 0.50
N HIS A 186 7.35 -5.63 0.77
CA HIS A 186 6.55 -5.65 2.00
C HIS A 186 5.07 -5.52 1.64
N LEU A 187 4.54 -6.61 1.07
CA LEU A 187 3.24 -6.63 0.38
C LEU A 187 2.04 -6.29 1.29
N GLY A 188 2.09 -6.73 2.56
CA GLY A 188 1.07 -6.47 3.56
C GLY A 188 -0.34 -6.83 3.08
N SER A 189 -1.14 -5.83 2.78
CA SER A 189 -2.52 -6.02 2.33
C SER A 189 -2.69 -6.37 0.85
N GLY A 190 -1.63 -6.34 0.04
CA GLY A 190 -1.69 -6.57 -1.40
C GLY A 190 -2.30 -5.44 -2.23
N SER A 191 -2.40 -4.22 -1.70
CA SER A 191 -2.96 -3.08 -2.44
C SER A 191 -2.13 -2.72 -3.68
N SER A 192 -0.80 -2.80 -3.60
CA SER A 192 0.13 -2.61 -4.73
C SER A 192 -0.05 -3.68 -5.80
N ARG A 193 -0.25 -4.93 -5.38
CA ARG A 193 -0.50 -6.08 -6.26
C ARG A 193 -1.78 -5.93 -7.06
N ILE A 194 -2.87 -5.51 -6.40
CA ILE A 194 -4.16 -5.24 -7.05
C ILE A 194 -4.00 -4.13 -8.08
N ALA A 195 -3.38 -3.00 -7.72
CA ALA A 195 -3.16 -1.88 -8.63
C ALA A 195 -2.32 -2.28 -9.86
N ALA A 196 -1.26 -3.08 -9.66
CA ALA A 196 -0.42 -3.58 -10.74
C ALA A 196 -1.18 -4.54 -11.67
N TYR A 197 -2.05 -5.40 -11.12
CA TYR A 197 -2.91 -6.30 -11.88
C TYR A 197 -3.91 -5.53 -12.75
N ASP A 198 -4.61 -4.55 -12.18
CA ASP A 198 -5.63 -3.75 -12.87
C ASP A 198 -5.02 -2.92 -14.01
N LEU A 199 -3.76 -2.53 -13.88
CA LEU A 199 -3.02 -1.76 -14.88
C LEU A 199 -2.20 -2.64 -15.86
N GLY A 200 -2.22 -3.97 -15.69
CA GLY A 200 -1.55 -4.92 -16.60
C GLY A 200 -0.03 -4.97 -16.45
N PHE A 201 0.52 -4.57 -15.31
CA PHE A 201 1.96 -4.67 -15.05
C PHE A 201 2.38 -6.08 -14.62
N ASP A 202 3.60 -6.46 -14.97
CA ASP A 202 4.29 -7.57 -14.34
C ASP A 202 4.64 -7.17 -12.89
N PHE A 203 4.28 -8.03 -11.93
CA PHE A 203 4.40 -7.74 -10.51
C PHE A 203 4.94 -8.93 -9.72
N VAL A 204 5.84 -8.63 -8.79
CA VAL A 204 6.25 -9.57 -7.75
C VAL A 204 6.18 -8.89 -6.40
N GLY A 205 5.56 -9.58 -5.41
CA GLY A 205 5.50 -9.13 -4.03
C GLY A 205 6.03 -10.18 -3.06
N CYS A 206 6.62 -9.74 -1.95
CA CYS A 206 7.02 -10.60 -0.83
C CYS A 206 6.24 -10.20 0.43
N GLU A 207 5.81 -11.20 1.20
CA GLU A 207 5.20 -11.04 2.52
C GLU A 207 5.74 -12.14 3.43
N ILE A 208 6.40 -11.75 4.51
CA ILE A 208 7.01 -12.70 5.43
C ILE A 208 6.00 -13.32 6.39
N ASP A 209 4.98 -12.55 6.79
CA ASP A 209 3.96 -13.01 7.73
C ASP A 209 2.94 -13.91 7.03
N PRO A 210 2.81 -15.20 7.43
CA PRO A 210 1.89 -16.13 6.77
C PRO A 210 0.41 -15.72 6.89
N HIS A 211 0.03 -15.06 7.99
CA HIS A 211 -1.35 -14.60 8.20
C HIS A 211 -1.69 -13.48 7.20
N TYR A 212 -0.84 -12.47 7.08
CA TYR A 212 -1.04 -11.39 6.11
C TYR A 212 -0.88 -11.88 4.66
N PHE A 213 0.03 -12.83 4.42
CA PHE A 213 0.15 -13.46 3.12
C PHE A 213 -1.15 -14.14 2.69
N GLN A 214 -1.75 -14.97 3.54
CA GLN A 214 -3.04 -15.64 3.25
C GLN A 214 -4.18 -14.62 3.08
N ALA A 215 -4.22 -13.59 3.92
CA ALA A 215 -5.24 -12.56 3.86
C ALA A 215 -5.19 -11.77 2.54
N GLN A 216 -4.00 -11.40 2.05
CA GLN A 216 -3.85 -10.71 0.77
C GLN A 216 -4.10 -11.64 -0.43
N GLU A 217 -3.73 -12.93 -0.37
CA GLU A 217 -4.09 -13.91 -1.43
C GLU A 217 -5.60 -14.02 -1.58
N LYS A 218 -6.32 -14.14 -0.46
CA LYS A 218 -7.79 -14.16 -0.47
C LYS A 218 -8.36 -12.88 -1.07
N ARG A 219 -7.88 -11.70 -0.62
CA ARG A 219 -8.32 -10.40 -1.12
C ARG A 219 -8.07 -10.26 -2.63
N PHE A 220 -6.91 -10.69 -3.11
CA PHE A 220 -6.56 -10.64 -4.52
C PHE A 220 -7.45 -11.60 -5.35
N ALA A 221 -7.70 -12.83 -4.88
CA ALA A 221 -8.59 -13.78 -5.54
C ALA A 221 -10.04 -13.26 -5.63
N GLU A 222 -10.55 -12.64 -4.55
CA GLU A 222 -11.89 -12.01 -4.54
C GLU A 222 -11.95 -10.86 -5.56
N HIS A 223 -10.92 -10.02 -5.65
CA HIS A 223 -10.85 -8.92 -6.61
C HIS A 223 -10.85 -9.41 -8.07
N THR A 224 -10.01 -10.37 -8.40
CA THR A 224 -9.89 -10.90 -9.77
C THR A 224 -11.14 -11.66 -10.21
N ALA A 225 -11.81 -12.37 -9.29
CA ALA A 225 -13.06 -13.04 -9.58
C ALA A 225 -14.19 -12.06 -9.93
N GLN A 226 -14.26 -10.89 -9.27
CA GLN A 226 -15.23 -9.85 -9.60
C GLN A 226 -15.03 -9.31 -11.02
N ILE A 227 -13.79 -9.03 -11.41
CA ILE A 227 -13.47 -8.52 -12.76
C ILE A 227 -13.89 -9.54 -13.82
N SER A 228 -13.63 -10.82 -13.62
CA SER A 228 -13.99 -11.87 -14.59
C SER A 228 -15.49 -11.99 -14.81
N LEU A 229 -16.31 -11.74 -13.78
CA LEU A 229 -17.78 -11.72 -13.90
C LEU A 229 -18.28 -10.54 -14.74
N PHE A 230 -17.64 -9.39 -14.66
CA PHE A 230 -18.01 -8.21 -15.46
C PHE A 230 -17.52 -8.28 -16.90
N THR A 231 -16.37 -8.91 -17.15
CA THR A 231 -15.80 -9.07 -18.51
C THR A 231 -16.37 -10.28 -19.24
N GLY A 232 -16.72 -11.36 -18.55
CA GLY A 232 -17.32 -12.57 -19.14
C GLY A 232 -18.75 -12.37 -19.67
N GLY A 233 -19.47 -11.34 -19.17
CA GLY A 233 -20.79 -10.98 -19.67
C GLY A 233 -20.83 -10.26 -21.01
N LEU A 234 -19.67 -9.78 -21.52
CA LEU A 234 -19.57 -9.06 -22.79
C LEU A 234 -19.23 -9.95 -23.98
N ASN A 235 -18.93 -11.24 -23.78
CA ASN A 235 -18.54 -12.16 -24.85
C ASN A 235 -19.66 -13.12 -25.31
N ASN A 236 -20.89 -12.94 -24.88
CA ASN A 236 -22.03 -13.81 -25.29
C ASN A 236 -23.06 -13.17 -26.23
N GLU A 237 -22.70 -12.05 -26.88
CA GLU A 237 -23.52 -11.50 -27.97
C GLU A 237 -22.63 -11.17 -29.19
N ILE A 238 -22.29 -12.19 -29.96
CA ILE A 238 -22.02 -12.09 -31.42
C ILE A 238 -22.55 -13.36 -32.07
#